data_af3e5f24df283eaebcfaa46ed9edbd4d
#
_entry.id   af3e5f24df283eaebcfaa46ed9edbd4d
#
_cell.length_a   1.000
_cell.length_b   1.000
_cell.length_c   1.000
_cell.angle_alpha   90.00
_cell.angle_beta   90.00
_cell.angle_gamma   90.00
#
_symmetry.space_group_name_H-M   'P 1'
#
loop_
_entity.id
_entity.type
_entity.pdbx_description
1 polymer ?
#
loop_
_entity_poly.entity_id
_entity_poly.type
_entity_poly.pdbx_seq_one_letter_code
_entity_poly.pdbx_strand_id
1 'polypeptide(L)'
;MRRNTITLGLIALCGATSPMPALAESHRLQNEFTFRRVGVPQAGATNRITVQVAPRAPSGPSAPGAAGSAGAAPSAPSEPAIAGLAPAPSGIEWYWEAISPSLDDADSFSLERAVAALRTAPQGSAVPSPRLQGMTELASRYGVEILTATIGTDVSPALVLAVISVESAGRSDAVSSAGAQGLMQLMPPTADRFGVTDAFDPANNIEGGTAYLDWLLNEFDNGVIFALAGYNAGEGAVRNNNGIPPFAETRAYVPKVLAAWEVARGLCMTPPELVTDGCVFNVNRE
;
A
#
# COMPACT_ATOMS: atom_id res chain seq x y z
N MET A 1 -5.92 -13.64 75.14
CA MET A 1 -6.55 -12.75 76.15
C MET A 1 -6.70 -11.37 75.61
N ARG A 2 -7.84 -10.74 75.89
CA ARG A 2 -8.36 -9.40 75.62
C ARG A 2 -8.97 -9.17 74.24
N ARG A 3 -10.30 -9.30 74.32
CA ARG A 3 -11.38 -8.73 73.53
C ARG A 3 -11.39 -7.19 73.78
N ASN A 4 -11.70 -6.42 72.78
CA ASN A 4 -12.46 -5.15 72.96
C ASN A 4 -13.38 -4.93 71.77
N THR A 5 -14.63 -5.03 72.05
CA THR A 5 -15.82 -4.54 71.39
C THR A 5 -16.01 -3.03 71.63
N ILE A 6 -16.67 -2.31 70.76
CA ILE A 6 -17.47 -1.04 70.99
C ILE A 6 -17.52 -0.33 69.64
N THR A 7 -18.55 0.25 69.05
CA THR A 7 -19.98 0.37 69.30
C THR A 7 -20.54 1.16 68.11
N LEU A 8 -21.78 0.90 67.75
CA LEU A 8 -22.64 1.58 66.77
C LEU A 8 -22.64 3.11 66.92
N GLY A 9 -22.73 3.80 65.77
CA GLY A 9 -23.16 5.18 65.71
C GLY A 9 -23.90 5.40 64.39
N LEU A 10 -25.21 5.29 64.44
CA LEU A 10 -26.18 5.58 63.39
C LEU A 10 -26.50 7.07 63.39
N ILE A 11 -26.20 7.79 62.32
CA ILE A 11 -26.78 9.10 62.05
C ILE A 11 -27.32 9.13 60.62
N ALA A 12 -28.62 9.12 60.51
CA ALA A 12 -29.38 9.38 59.29
C ALA A 12 -29.47 10.91 59.12
N LEU A 13 -29.10 11.39 57.93
CA LEU A 13 -29.47 12.74 57.48
C LEU A 13 -30.04 12.65 56.08
N CYS A 14 -31.35 12.82 55.98
CA CYS A 14 -32.08 13.02 54.73
C CYS A 14 -31.63 14.32 54.09
N GLY A 15 -31.13 14.25 52.87
CA GLY A 15 -30.93 15.39 51.99
C GLY A 15 -31.58 15.09 50.65
N ALA A 16 -32.75 15.67 50.41
CA ALA A 16 -33.43 15.60 49.12
C ALA A 16 -32.62 16.43 48.09
N THR A 17 -32.13 15.77 47.04
CA THR A 17 -31.62 16.46 45.84
C THR A 17 -32.44 16.01 44.64
N SER A 18 -33.18 16.95 44.08
CA SER A 18 -33.93 16.83 42.85
C SER A 18 -33.01 16.50 41.67
N PRO A 19 -33.42 15.62 40.73
CA PRO A 19 -32.70 15.42 39.50
C PRO A 19 -32.98 16.57 38.52
N MET A 20 -31.94 17.33 38.13
CA MET A 20 -32.01 18.17 36.92
C MET A 20 -31.98 17.28 35.70
N PRO A 21 -32.86 17.53 34.71
CA PRO A 21 -32.77 16.84 33.43
C PRO A 21 -31.56 17.41 32.65
N ALA A 22 -30.58 16.56 32.37
CA ALA A 22 -29.54 16.85 31.39
C ALA A 22 -30.20 16.77 29.98
N LEU A 23 -30.38 17.92 29.35
CA LEU A 23 -30.66 18.05 27.94
C LEU A 23 -29.43 17.58 27.16
N ALA A 24 -29.44 16.33 26.79
CA ALA A 24 -28.54 15.81 25.75
C ALA A 24 -29.07 16.33 24.41
N GLU A 25 -28.50 17.43 23.95
CA GLU A 25 -28.68 17.95 22.60
C GLU A 25 -27.92 17.04 21.63
N SER A 26 -28.61 16.03 21.11
CA SER A 26 -28.13 15.22 20.01
C SER A 26 -28.15 16.06 18.75
N HIS A 27 -27.00 16.66 18.38
CA HIS A 27 -26.76 17.14 17.03
C HIS A 27 -26.77 15.93 16.08
N ARG A 28 -27.95 15.52 15.66
CA ARG A 28 -28.10 14.70 14.46
C ARG A 28 -27.70 15.58 13.29
N LEU A 29 -26.56 15.27 12.70
CA LEU A 29 -26.21 15.71 11.37
C LEU A 29 -27.29 15.13 10.43
N GLN A 30 -28.31 15.92 10.13
CA GLN A 30 -29.24 15.65 9.05
C GLN A 30 -28.50 15.92 7.75
N ASN A 31 -27.82 14.89 7.22
CA ASN A 31 -27.50 14.86 5.81
C ASN A 31 -28.84 14.73 5.08
N GLU A 32 -29.35 15.81 4.56
CA GLU A 32 -30.47 15.79 3.62
C GLU A 32 -30.02 15.09 2.33
N PHE A 33 -30.14 13.76 2.31
CA PHE A 33 -30.05 13.00 1.07
C PHE A 33 -31.34 13.23 0.28
N THR A 34 -31.33 14.14 -0.67
CA THR A 34 -32.39 14.31 -1.66
C THR A 34 -32.27 13.20 -2.70
N PHE A 35 -33.00 12.11 -2.49
CA PHE A 35 -33.16 11.08 -3.52
C PHE A 35 -34.06 11.63 -4.65
N ARG A 36 -33.50 11.96 -5.79
CA ARG A 36 -34.25 12.27 -6.98
C ARG A 36 -34.53 10.97 -7.72
N ARG A 37 -35.76 10.51 -7.73
CA ARG A 37 -36.20 9.38 -8.56
C ARG A 37 -36.05 9.77 -10.02
N VAL A 38 -35.17 9.15 -10.75
CA VAL A 38 -35.08 9.25 -12.21
C VAL A 38 -35.96 8.15 -12.78
N GLY A 39 -36.98 8.53 -13.54
CA GLY A 39 -37.88 7.58 -14.19
C GLY A 39 -37.09 6.76 -15.24
N VAL A 40 -37.49 5.50 -15.40
CA VAL A 40 -36.96 4.63 -16.44
C VAL A 40 -37.30 5.22 -17.82
N PRO A 41 -36.31 5.43 -18.73
CA PRO A 41 -36.62 5.95 -20.08
C PRO A 41 -37.53 5.02 -20.83
N GLN A 42 -38.56 5.57 -21.45
CA GLN A 42 -39.49 4.80 -22.30
C GLN A 42 -38.77 4.30 -23.57
N ALA A 43 -39.21 3.16 -24.10
CA ALA A 43 -38.67 2.59 -25.32
C ALA A 43 -38.83 3.59 -26.49
N GLY A 44 -37.72 4.03 -27.09
CA GLY A 44 -37.70 5.02 -28.17
C GLY A 44 -37.13 6.39 -27.81
N ALA A 45 -36.78 6.65 -26.55
CA ALA A 45 -36.14 7.92 -26.16
C ALA A 45 -34.73 8.05 -26.70
N THR A 46 -34.46 9.06 -27.52
CA THR A 46 -33.16 9.33 -28.17
C THR A 46 -32.15 10.05 -27.27
N ASN A 47 -32.59 10.67 -26.16
CA ASN A 47 -31.71 11.40 -25.24
C ASN A 47 -31.48 10.58 -23.97
N ARG A 48 -30.44 9.73 -23.98
CA ARG A 48 -30.06 8.88 -22.84
C ARG A 48 -28.98 9.48 -21.91
N ILE A 49 -28.37 10.60 -22.29
CA ILE A 49 -27.29 11.25 -21.55
C ILE A 49 -27.72 12.69 -21.25
N THR A 50 -28.00 12.95 -19.96
CA THR A 50 -28.42 14.29 -19.47
C THR A 50 -27.31 15.13 -18.87
N VAL A 51 -26.07 14.60 -18.81
CA VAL A 51 -24.88 15.33 -18.37
C VAL A 51 -23.88 15.39 -19.51
N GLN A 52 -23.69 16.56 -20.10
CA GLN A 52 -22.64 16.81 -21.08
C GLN A 52 -21.46 17.47 -20.36
N VAL A 53 -20.29 16.82 -20.42
CA VAL A 53 -19.01 17.41 -20.02
C VAL A 53 -18.45 18.12 -21.26
N ALA A 54 -18.10 19.39 -21.13
CA ALA A 54 -17.53 20.18 -22.22
C ALA A 54 -16.22 19.54 -22.74
N PRO A 55 -16.01 19.46 -24.07
CA PRO A 55 -14.77 18.90 -24.63
C PRO A 55 -13.57 19.75 -24.23
N ARG A 56 -12.49 19.12 -23.78
CA ARG A 56 -11.21 19.77 -23.54
C ARG A 56 -10.61 20.16 -24.89
N ALA A 57 -10.18 21.41 -25.04
CA ALA A 57 -9.55 21.92 -26.26
C ALA A 57 -8.33 21.06 -26.64
N PRO A 58 -8.15 20.70 -27.91
CA PRO A 58 -6.99 19.96 -28.38
C PRO A 58 -5.74 20.81 -28.29
N SER A 59 -4.68 20.31 -27.66
CA SER A 59 -3.35 20.89 -27.73
C SER A 59 -2.82 20.73 -29.15
N GLY A 60 -2.36 21.81 -29.77
CA GLY A 60 -1.97 21.89 -31.17
C GLY A 60 -0.76 21.01 -31.53
N PRO A 61 -0.53 20.75 -32.82
CA PRO A 61 0.47 19.79 -33.30
C PRO A 61 1.88 20.36 -33.24
N SER A 62 2.83 19.61 -32.71
CA SER A 62 4.26 19.85 -32.86
C SER A 62 4.74 19.33 -34.23
N ALA A 63 5.49 20.12 -34.94
CA ALA A 63 6.04 19.85 -36.24
C ALA A 63 7.13 18.78 -36.28
N PRO A 64 7.36 18.06 -37.40
CA PRO A 64 8.34 17.00 -37.53
C PRO A 64 9.72 17.57 -37.93
N GLY A 65 10.77 17.10 -37.26
CA GLY A 65 12.17 17.42 -37.55
C GLY A 65 13.04 16.19 -37.65
N ALA A 66 13.34 15.81 -38.85
CA ALA A 66 14.56 15.24 -39.44
C ALA A 66 15.35 14.10 -38.75
N ALA A 67 15.59 13.07 -39.52
CA ALA A 67 16.39 11.87 -39.36
C ALA A 67 17.91 12.13 -39.20
N GLY A 68 18.58 11.18 -38.52
CA GLY A 68 20.05 11.04 -38.49
C GLY A 68 20.56 9.89 -37.67
N SER A 69 20.74 8.76 -38.29
CA SER A 69 21.68 7.63 -38.23
C SER A 69 22.49 7.26 -36.98
N ALA A 70 22.46 5.93 -36.72
CA ALA A 70 23.54 4.98 -36.43
C ALA A 70 24.06 4.81 -35.00
N GLY A 71 23.71 3.69 -34.38
CA GLY A 71 24.63 2.68 -33.86
C GLY A 71 25.40 2.95 -32.58
N ALA A 72 24.84 2.55 -31.42
CA ALA A 72 25.62 2.07 -30.29
C ALA A 72 24.75 1.19 -29.40
N ALA A 73 25.33 0.12 -28.86
CA ALA A 73 24.71 -0.89 -28.01
C ALA A 73 24.05 -0.29 -26.76
N PRO A 74 22.95 -0.89 -26.23
CA PRO A 74 22.25 -0.33 -25.10
C PRO A 74 23.02 -0.56 -23.80
N SER A 75 23.63 0.50 -23.30
CA SER A 75 23.95 0.63 -21.91
C SER A 75 22.65 0.83 -21.15
N ALA A 76 22.50 0.18 -19.99
CA ALA A 76 21.38 0.37 -19.08
C ALA A 76 21.09 1.87 -18.88
N PRO A 77 19.84 2.32 -18.89
CA PRO A 77 19.54 3.72 -18.69
C PRO A 77 19.79 4.09 -17.21
N SER A 78 20.97 4.60 -16.94
CA SER A 78 21.17 5.48 -15.80
C SER A 78 20.44 6.77 -16.19
N GLU A 79 19.32 7.08 -15.53
CA GLU A 79 18.77 8.44 -15.63
C GLU A 79 19.85 9.43 -15.20
N PRO A 80 20.13 10.49 -16.01
CA PRO A 80 21.07 11.51 -15.60
C PRO A 80 20.47 12.23 -14.40
N ALA A 81 21.10 12.09 -13.24
CA ALA A 81 20.86 12.95 -12.10
C ALA A 81 21.10 14.40 -12.55
N ILE A 82 20.04 15.12 -12.85
CA ILE A 82 20.09 16.58 -13.03
C ILE A 82 20.29 17.13 -11.61
N ALA A 83 21.53 17.37 -11.26
CA ALA A 83 21.89 18.03 -10.02
C ALA A 83 21.24 19.42 -10.01
N GLY A 84 20.25 19.63 -9.13
CA GLY A 84 19.72 20.95 -8.82
C GLY A 84 18.22 21.17 -8.96
N LEU A 85 17.41 20.21 -9.44
CA LEU A 85 15.95 20.31 -9.27
C LEU A 85 15.53 19.54 -8.01
N ALA A 86 14.81 20.25 -7.11
CA ALA A 86 14.11 19.57 -6.04
C ALA A 86 13.19 18.49 -6.66
N PRO A 87 13.12 17.29 -6.06
CA PRO A 87 12.25 16.22 -6.56
C PRO A 87 10.83 16.75 -6.68
N ALA A 88 10.13 16.37 -7.77
CA ALA A 88 8.72 16.71 -7.91
C ALA A 88 7.95 16.17 -6.69
N PRO A 89 7.05 16.95 -6.06
CA PRO A 89 6.32 16.52 -4.89
C PRO A 89 5.51 15.26 -5.20
N SER A 90 5.66 14.23 -4.39
CA SER A 90 4.94 12.96 -4.51
C SER A 90 3.50 13.06 -3.98
N GLY A 91 3.18 14.15 -3.27
CA GLY A 91 1.91 14.35 -2.57
C GLY A 91 1.82 13.61 -1.23
N ILE A 92 2.90 12.96 -0.81
CA ILE A 92 2.99 12.18 0.44
C ILE A 92 4.21 12.56 1.28
N GLU A 93 4.71 13.78 1.13
CA GLU A 93 5.83 14.35 1.89
C GLU A 93 5.57 14.24 3.39
N TRP A 94 4.32 14.45 3.82
CA TRP A 94 3.85 14.30 5.20
C TRP A 94 4.20 12.94 5.82
N TYR A 95 4.25 11.87 5.00
CA TYR A 95 4.61 10.53 5.47
C TYR A 95 6.10 10.47 5.85
N TRP A 96 6.94 11.07 5.03
CA TRP A 96 8.39 11.12 5.24
C TRP A 96 8.84 12.20 6.23
N GLU A 97 7.93 13.07 6.67
CA GLU A 97 8.11 13.93 7.85
C GLU A 97 7.85 13.15 9.15
N ALA A 98 6.96 12.16 9.10
CA ALA A 98 6.63 11.30 10.25
C ALA A 98 7.58 10.10 10.39
N ILE A 99 8.12 9.60 9.28
CA ILE A 99 9.04 8.45 9.21
C ILE A 99 10.34 8.89 8.56
N SER A 100 11.44 8.73 9.28
CA SER A 100 12.77 9.04 8.75
C SER A 100 13.10 8.13 7.57
N PRO A 101 13.60 8.66 6.45
CA PRO A 101 14.04 7.84 5.32
C PRO A 101 15.47 7.31 5.46
N SER A 102 16.19 7.59 6.56
CA SER A 102 17.61 7.27 6.75
C SER A 102 17.81 5.87 7.34
N LEU A 103 18.83 5.15 6.83
CA LEU A 103 19.31 3.89 7.42
C LEU A 103 19.99 4.09 8.80
N ASP A 104 20.43 5.29 9.12
CA ASP A 104 21.06 5.59 10.42
C ASP A 104 20.06 5.77 11.55
N ASP A 105 18.76 5.85 11.24
CA ASP A 105 17.70 6.06 12.22
C ASP A 105 17.03 4.73 12.58
N ALA A 106 17.28 4.26 13.81
CA ALA A 106 16.71 2.99 14.30
C ALA A 106 15.18 2.95 14.27
N ASP A 107 14.51 4.09 14.39
CA ASP A 107 13.05 4.18 14.32
C ASP A 107 12.49 3.87 12.93
N SER A 108 13.30 4.04 11.88
CA SER A 108 12.94 3.73 10.48
C SER A 108 12.74 2.23 10.22
N PHE A 109 13.26 1.36 11.10
CA PHE A 109 13.09 -0.10 10.99
C PHE A 109 11.76 -0.59 11.59
N SER A 110 11.00 0.26 12.27
CA SER A 110 9.74 -0.12 12.90
C SER A 110 8.58 -0.17 11.91
N LEU A 111 8.11 -1.39 11.59
CA LEU A 111 6.89 -1.60 10.79
C LEU A 111 5.67 -0.93 11.45
N GLU A 112 5.53 -1.06 12.78
CA GLU A 112 4.41 -0.48 13.52
C GLU A 112 4.33 1.04 13.33
N ARG A 113 5.48 1.73 13.46
CA ARG A 113 5.55 3.18 13.25
C ARG A 113 5.26 3.56 11.81
N ALA A 114 5.81 2.80 10.85
CA ALA A 114 5.61 3.04 9.42
C ALA A 114 4.12 2.87 9.03
N VAL A 115 3.44 1.87 9.57
CA VAL A 115 2.01 1.67 9.36
C VAL A 115 1.16 2.70 10.12
N ALA A 116 1.53 3.03 11.38
CA ALA A 116 0.81 4.05 12.16
C ALA A 116 0.86 5.42 11.48
N ALA A 117 1.97 5.77 10.83
CA ALA A 117 2.11 7.02 10.10
C ALA A 117 1.08 7.17 8.97
N LEU A 118 0.64 6.08 8.33
CA LEU A 118 -0.42 6.13 7.30
C LEU A 118 -1.73 6.74 7.80
N ARG A 119 -2.00 6.63 9.12
CA ARG A 119 -3.22 7.13 9.76
C ARG A 119 -3.14 8.62 10.11
N THR A 120 -1.97 9.23 9.98
CA THR A 120 -1.74 10.65 10.26
C THR A 120 -1.90 11.55 9.03
N ALA A 121 -2.33 10.99 7.92
CA ALA A 121 -2.50 11.69 6.66
C ALA A 121 -3.36 12.94 6.82
N PRO A 122 -2.93 14.11 6.31
CA PRO A 122 -3.78 15.29 6.22
C PRO A 122 -5.05 15.00 5.42
N GLN A 123 -6.11 15.77 5.70
CA GLN A 123 -7.39 15.59 5.01
C GLN A 123 -7.20 15.67 3.47
N GLY A 124 -7.64 14.63 2.77
CA GLY A 124 -7.53 14.53 1.32
C GLY A 124 -6.19 14.01 0.80
N SER A 125 -5.22 13.72 1.67
CA SER A 125 -3.88 13.21 1.30
C SER A 125 -3.64 11.75 1.70
N ALA A 126 -4.70 11.01 2.05
CA ALA A 126 -4.58 9.61 2.42
C ALA A 126 -3.97 8.77 1.28
N VAL A 127 -3.07 7.87 1.63
CA VAL A 127 -2.53 6.89 0.67
C VAL A 127 -3.65 5.96 0.21
N PRO A 128 -3.87 5.79 -1.10
CA PRO A 128 -4.90 4.89 -1.60
C PRO A 128 -4.63 3.44 -1.18
N SER A 129 -5.60 2.80 -0.56
CA SER A 129 -5.57 1.36 -0.24
C SER A 129 -6.38 0.57 -1.27
N PRO A 130 -5.97 -0.66 -1.61
CA PRO A 130 -6.77 -1.53 -2.46
C PRO A 130 -8.10 -1.88 -1.78
N ARG A 131 -9.12 -2.17 -2.59
CA ARG A 131 -10.42 -2.62 -2.06
C ARG A 131 -10.28 -4.05 -1.53
N LEU A 132 -10.93 -4.32 -0.39
CA LEU A 132 -10.93 -5.65 0.23
C LEU A 132 -11.36 -6.75 -0.75
N GLN A 133 -12.41 -6.52 -1.53
CA GLN A 133 -12.89 -7.48 -2.52
C GLN A 133 -11.80 -7.84 -3.54
N GLY A 134 -11.11 -6.86 -4.13
CA GLY A 134 -10.03 -7.12 -5.08
C GLY A 134 -8.87 -7.90 -4.45
N MET A 135 -8.53 -7.61 -3.18
CA MET A 135 -7.52 -8.37 -2.45
C MET A 135 -7.98 -9.81 -2.17
N THR A 136 -9.26 -10.03 -1.86
CA THR A 136 -9.84 -11.36 -1.67
C THR A 136 -9.79 -12.16 -2.99
N GLU A 137 -10.12 -11.54 -4.12
CA GLU A 137 -10.04 -12.16 -5.44
C GLU A 137 -8.59 -12.57 -5.80
N LEU A 138 -7.61 -11.70 -5.50
CA LEU A 138 -6.19 -12.02 -5.68
C LEU A 138 -5.74 -13.17 -4.78
N ALA A 139 -6.09 -13.15 -3.50
CA ALA A 139 -5.78 -14.20 -2.55
C ALA A 139 -6.44 -15.54 -2.93
N SER A 140 -7.65 -15.51 -3.47
CA SER A 140 -8.35 -16.70 -3.96
C SER A 140 -7.68 -17.28 -5.21
N ARG A 141 -7.13 -16.43 -6.07
CA ARG A 141 -6.51 -16.84 -7.34
C ARG A 141 -5.08 -17.32 -7.16
N TYR A 142 -4.28 -16.65 -6.35
CA TYR A 142 -2.83 -16.87 -6.24
C TYR A 142 -2.39 -17.29 -4.83
N GLY A 143 -3.31 -17.53 -3.91
CA GLY A 143 -2.98 -17.82 -2.53
C GLY A 143 -2.17 -19.10 -2.32
N VAL A 144 -2.34 -20.10 -3.19
CA VAL A 144 -1.56 -21.35 -3.13
C VAL A 144 -0.12 -21.10 -3.57
N GLU A 145 0.08 -20.42 -4.69
CA GLU A 145 1.39 -20.05 -5.22
C GLU A 145 2.14 -19.15 -4.24
N ILE A 146 1.45 -18.14 -3.66
CA ILE A 146 2.03 -17.26 -2.64
C ILE A 146 2.46 -18.06 -1.41
N LEU A 147 1.58 -18.92 -0.88
CA LEU A 147 1.91 -19.71 0.29
C LEU A 147 3.09 -20.65 0.01
N THR A 148 3.12 -21.27 -1.16
CA THR A 148 4.21 -22.17 -1.56
C THR A 148 5.55 -21.42 -1.66
N ALA A 149 5.55 -20.25 -2.29
CA ALA A 149 6.75 -19.42 -2.50
C ALA A 149 7.32 -18.87 -1.18
N THR A 150 6.49 -18.70 -0.15
CA THR A 150 6.93 -18.16 1.15
C THR A 150 7.43 -19.24 2.13
N ILE A 151 7.32 -20.53 1.79
CA ILE A 151 7.84 -21.60 2.64
C ILE A 151 9.37 -21.53 2.71
N GLY A 152 9.90 -21.35 3.93
CA GLY A 152 11.34 -21.31 4.17
C GLY A 152 11.99 -19.95 3.89
N THR A 153 11.18 -18.90 3.72
CA THR A 153 11.61 -17.50 3.62
C THR A 153 11.13 -16.70 4.84
N ASP A 154 11.74 -15.53 5.05
CA ASP A 154 11.30 -14.55 6.04
C ASP A 154 10.31 -13.53 5.44
N VAL A 155 9.42 -13.98 4.54
CA VAL A 155 8.42 -13.15 3.87
C VAL A 155 7.01 -13.64 4.17
N SER A 156 6.18 -12.78 4.74
CA SER A 156 4.77 -13.08 4.94
C SER A 156 4.01 -13.22 3.62
N PRO A 157 3.17 -14.24 3.44
CA PRO A 157 2.23 -14.30 2.33
C PRO A 157 1.40 -13.03 2.13
N ALA A 158 1.05 -12.35 3.21
CA ALA A 158 0.31 -11.08 3.12
C ALA A 158 1.16 -9.95 2.51
N LEU A 159 2.48 -9.93 2.72
CA LEU A 159 3.37 -8.96 2.07
C LEU A 159 3.46 -9.23 0.56
N VAL A 160 3.60 -10.49 0.16
CA VAL A 160 3.62 -10.86 -1.26
C VAL A 160 2.32 -10.44 -1.95
N LEU A 161 1.16 -10.71 -1.32
CA LEU A 161 -0.14 -10.28 -1.85
C LEU A 161 -0.24 -8.75 -1.99
N ALA A 162 0.28 -8.00 -1.01
CA ALA A 162 0.32 -6.54 -1.05
C ALA A 162 1.16 -6.03 -2.23
N VAL A 163 2.34 -6.62 -2.44
CA VAL A 163 3.23 -6.28 -3.57
C VAL A 163 2.54 -6.58 -4.90
N ILE A 164 1.97 -7.78 -5.11
CA ILE A 164 1.23 -8.13 -6.32
C ILE A 164 0.11 -7.14 -6.61
N SER A 165 -0.64 -6.74 -5.58
CA SER A 165 -1.72 -5.76 -5.71
C SER A 165 -1.24 -4.41 -6.23
N VAL A 166 -0.06 -3.96 -5.79
CA VAL A 166 0.50 -2.65 -6.14
C VAL A 166 1.19 -2.70 -7.49
N GLU A 167 1.92 -3.77 -7.80
CA GLU A 167 2.72 -3.92 -9.01
C GLU A 167 1.87 -4.13 -10.27
N SER A 168 0.98 -5.08 -10.23
CA SER A 168 0.23 -5.49 -11.43
C SER A 168 -1.29 -5.42 -11.26
N ALA A 169 -1.78 -5.22 -10.03
CA ALA A 169 -3.19 -5.46 -9.67
C ALA A 169 -3.64 -6.89 -10.06
N GLY A 170 -2.72 -7.86 -10.00
CA GLY A 170 -2.96 -9.27 -10.28
C GLY A 170 -2.98 -9.66 -11.77
N ARG A 171 -2.45 -8.83 -12.65
CA ARG A 171 -2.31 -9.15 -14.08
C ARG A 171 -1.00 -9.88 -14.32
N SER A 172 -1.08 -11.16 -14.67
CA SER A 172 0.10 -12.00 -14.94
C SER A 172 0.81 -11.64 -16.25
N ASP A 173 0.11 -10.99 -17.18
CA ASP A 173 0.61 -10.52 -18.46
C ASP A 173 1.10 -9.06 -18.46
N ALA A 174 1.18 -8.43 -17.29
CA ALA A 174 1.57 -7.03 -17.16
C ALA A 174 3.03 -6.82 -17.61
N VAL A 175 3.24 -5.76 -18.40
CA VAL A 175 4.57 -5.26 -18.78
C VAL A 175 4.58 -3.76 -18.54
N SER A 176 5.57 -3.27 -17.77
CA SER A 176 5.75 -1.84 -17.55
C SER A 176 6.48 -1.18 -18.72
N SER A 177 6.45 0.16 -18.77
CA SER A 177 7.22 0.93 -19.76
C SER A 177 8.74 0.74 -19.63
N ALA A 178 9.22 0.36 -18.45
CA ALA A 178 10.63 0.04 -18.18
C ALA A 178 10.98 -1.42 -18.50
N GLY A 179 9.99 -2.27 -18.83
CA GLY A 179 10.19 -3.67 -19.16
C GLY A 179 10.07 -4.64 -17.97
N ALA A 180 9.57 -4.20 -16.82
CA ALA A 180 9.23 -5.10 -15.72
C ALA A 180 8.04 -6.00 -16.08
N GLN A 181 8.03 -7.26 -15.65
CA GLN A 181 7.15 -8.30 -16.16
C GLN A 181 6.41 -9.07 -15.06
N GLY A 182 5.18 -9.46 -15.37
CA GLY A 182 4.37 -10.38 -14.58
C GLY A 182 3.74 -9.80 -13.33
N LEU A 183 3.27 -10.68 -12.46
CA LEU A 183 2.51 -10.34 -11.24
C LEU A 183 3.26 -9.41 -10.29
N MET A 184 4.53 -9.69 -10.05
CA MET A 184 5.39 -8.95 -9.15
C MET A 184 6.35 -7.98 -9.88
N GLN A 185 6.13 -7.74 -11.18
CA GLN A 185 6.85 -6.77 -12.00
C GLN A 185 8.38 -6.90 -11.89
N LEU A 186 8.89 -8.08 -12.13
CA LEU A 186 10.33 -8.31 -12.11
C LEU A 186 11.01 -7.76 -13.35
N MET A 187 12.07 -6.98 -13.16
CA MET A 187 12.97 -6.62 -14.25
C MET A 187 13.71 -7.86 -14.76
N PRO A 188 13.95 -8.02 -16.09
CA PRO A 188 14.61 -9.20 -16.62
C PRO A 188 15.92 -9.58 -15.90
N PRO A 189 16.85 -8.65 -15.57
CA PRO A 189 18.03 -9.01 -14.80
C PRO A 189 17.75 -9.53 -13.39
N THR A 190 16.67 -9.03 -12.75
CA THR A 190 16.25 -9.51 -11.44
C THR A 190 15.62 -10.90 -11.57
N ALA A 191 14.77 -11.11 -12.58
CA ALA A 191 14.18 -12.40 -12.89
C ALA A 191 15.27 -13.47 -13.11
N ASP A 192 16.28 -13.18 -13.92
CA ASP A 192 17.42 -14.06 -14.17
C ASP A 192 18.19 -14.37 -12.88
N ARG A 193 18.45 -13.36 -12.04
CA ARG A 193 19.17 -13.49 -10.76
C ARG A 193 18.46 -14.44 -9.79
N PHE A 194 17.13 -14.44 -9.77
CA PHE A 194 16.32 -15.27 -8.88
C PHE A 194 15.70 -16.50 -9.58
N GLY A 195 16.24 -16.89 -10.73
CA GLY A 195 15.94 -18.16 -11.40
C GLY A 195 14.57 -18.23 -12.08
N VAL A 196 13.94 -17.09 -12.36
CA VAL A 196 12.66 -17.02 -13.08
C VAL A 196 12.87 -17.36 -14.55
N THR A 197 12.32 -18.47 -15.00
CA THR A 197 12.44 -18.93 -16.39
C THR A 197 11.33 -18.40 -17.30
N ASP A 198 10.15 -18.13 -16.73
CA ASP A 198 9.02 -17.49 -17.41
C ASP A 198 8.41 -16.46 -16.45
N ALA A 199 8.64 -15.18 -16.72
CA ALA A 199 8.14 -14.10 -15.88
C ALA A 199 6.62 -13.88 -16.01
N PHE A 200 5.94 -14.52 -16.99
CA PHE A 200 4.50 -14.46 -17.16
C PHE A 200 3.77 -15.66 -16.55
N ASP A 201 4.51 -16.72 -16.20
CA ASP A 201 3.96 -17.80 -15.38
C ASP A 201 3.79 -17.33 -13.94
N PRO A 202 2.56 -17.41 -13.37
CA PRO A 202 2.29 -16.90 -12.02
C PRO A 202 3.17 -17.52 -10.94
N ALA A 203 3.40 -18.83 -10.96
CA ALA A 203 4.16 -19.52 -9.95
C ALA A 203 5.64 -19.12 -9.99
N ASN A 204 6.25 -19.11 -11.20
CA ASN A 204 7.64 -18.68 -11.38
C ASN A 204 7.86 -17.23 -10.97
N ASN A 205 6.94 -16.32 -11.35
CA ASN A 205 7.05 -14.91 -11.04
C ASN A 205 6.91 -14.63 -9.54
N ILE A 206 5.95 -15.30 -8.87
CA ILE A 206 5.75 -15.17 -7.41
C ILE A 206 6.94 -15.76 -6.66
N GLU A 207 7.46 -16.92 -7.08
CA GLU A 207 8.65 -17.52 -6.46
C GLU A 207 9.86 -16.59 -6.54
N GLY A 208 10.20 -16.09 -7.73
CA GLY A 208 11.32 -15.17 -7.90
C GLY A 208 11.13 -13.83 -7.20
N GLY A 209 9.93 -13.26 -7.24
CA GLY A 209 9.61 -12.01 -6.54
C GLY A 209 9.66 -12.15 -5.02
N THR A 210 9.22 -13.27 -4.49
CA THR A 210 9.32 -13.61 -3.06
C THR A 210 10.78 -13.79 -2.64
N ALA A 211 11.57 -14.52 -3.43
CA ALA A 211 13.00 -14.69 -3.16
C ALA A 211 13.76 -13.35 -3.18
N TYR A 212 13.38 -12.43 -4.08
CA TYR A 212 13.96 -11.08 -4.09
C TYR A 212 13.55 -10.26 -2.86
N LEU A 213 12.29 -10.33 -2.42
CA LEU A 213 11.84 -9.68 -1.17
C LEU A 213 12.56 -10.24 0.05
N ASP A 214 12.72 -11.56 0.14
CA ASP A 214 13.44 -12.23 1.20
C ASP A 214 14.90 -11.77 1.26
N TRP A 215 15.56 -11.73 0.11
CA TRP A 215 16.92 -11.23 0.02
C TRP A 215 17.02 -9.76 0.45
N LEU A 216 16.05 -8.90 0.07
CA LEU A 216 16.02 -7.48 0.45
C LEU A 216 15.77 -7.28 1.95
N LEU A 217 14.90 -8.08 2.56
CA LEU A 217 14.67 -8.03 4.01
C LEU A 217 15.96 -8.39 4.76
N ASN A 218 16.66 -9.44 4.33
CA ASN A 218 17.94 -9.81 4.89
C ASN A 218 19.03 -8.74 4.66
N GLU A 219 19.08 -8.12 3.49
CA GLU A 219 20.04 -7.07 3.12
C GLU A 219 19.89 -5.80 3.99
N PHE A 220 18.67 -5.50 4.42
CA PHE A 220 18.32 -4.32 5.20
C PHE A 220 17.86 -4.63 6.63
N ASP A 221 18.37 -5.69 7.26
CA ASP A 221 18.13 -6.06 8.66
C ASP A 221 16.63 -6.06 9.04
N ASN A 222 15.79 -6.61 8.19
CA ASN A 222 14.33 -6.60 8.29
C ASN A 222 13.67 -5.20 8.28
N GLY A 223 14.39 -4.18 7.86
CA GLY A 223 13.87 -2.84 7.64
C GLY A 223 12.91 -2.80 6.45
N VAL A 224 11.62 -3.03 6.69
CA VAL A 224 10.61 -3.21 5.64
C VAL A 224 10.54 -2.04 4.66
N ILE A 225 10.65 -0.78 5.14
CA ILE A 225 10.60 0.38 4.25
C ILE A 225 11.80 0.41 3.28
N PHE A 226 12.97 -0.04 3.72
CA PHE A 226 14.17 -0.11 2.91
C PHE A 226 14.11 -1.29 1.92
N ALA A 227 13.61 -2.45 2.36
CA ALA A 227 13.36 -3.59 1.50
C ALA A 227 12.38 -3.25 0.36
N LEU A 228 11.26 -2.57 0.68
CA LEU A 228 10.30 -2.11 -0.31
C LEU A 228 10.88 -1.04 -1.25
N ALA A 229 11.68 -0.12 -0.73
CA ALA A 229 12.38 0.86 -1.57
C ALA A 229 13.40 0.18 -2.48
N GLY A 230 14.12 -0.81 -1.97
CA GLY A 230 15.05 -1.65 -2.76
C GLY A 230 14.34 -2.45 -3.84
N TYR A 231 13.13 -2.94 -3.56
CA TYR A 231 12.31 -3.65 -4.54
C TYR A 231 11.95 -2.76 -5.73
N ASN A 232 11.54 -1.51 -5.46
CA ASN A 232 11.12 -0.56 -6.50
C ASN A 232 12.30 0.12 -7.21
N ALA A 233 13.32 0.59 -6.46
CA ALA A 233 14.41 1.41 -7.00
C ALA A 233 15.73 0.64 -7.20
N GLY A 234 15.77 -0.61 -6.76
CA GLY A 234 17.00 -1.39 -6.63
C GLY A 234 17.75 -1.10 -5.32
N GLU A 235 18.35 -2.13 -4.75
CA GLU A 235 19.11 -2.06 -3.50
C GLU A 235 20.29 -1.09 -3.57
N GLY A 236 20.89 -0.94 -4.74
CA GLY A 236 21.98 0.01 -4.97
C GLY A 236 21.54 1.46 -4.75
N ALA A 237 20.32 1.82 -5.14
CA ALA A 237 19.81 3.16 -4.92
C ALA A 237 19.61 3.44 -3.42
N VAL A 238 19.13 2.47 -2.65
CA VAL A 238 18.96 2.60 -1.19
C VAL A 238 20.30 2.78 -0.50
N ARG A 239 21.30 1.95 -0.84
CA ARG A 239 22.68 2.07 -0.29
C ARG A 239 23.31 3.42 -0.63
N ASN A 240 23.22 3.84 -1.88
CA ASN A 240 23.86 5.08 -2.36
C ASN A 240 23.26 6.35 -1.75
N ASN A 241 21.99 6.27 -1.32
CA ASN A 241 21.30 7.38 -0.65
C ASN A 241 21.29 7.24 0.88
N ASN A 242 21.96 6.22 1.44
CA ASN A 242 21.90 5.90 2.87
C ASN A 242 20.45 5.85 3.39
N GLY A 243 19.57 5.22 2.62
CA GLY A 243 18.14 5.12 2.92
C GLY A 243 17.24 5.27 1.70
N ILE A 244 16.01 5.74 1.93
CA ILE A 244 15.01 5.88 0.87
C ILE A 244 15.44 6.95 -0.13
N PRO A 245 15.68 6.59 -1.41
CA PRO A 245 16.13 7.55 -2.41
C PRO A 245 15.06 8.64 -2.64
N PRO A 246 15.48 9.87 -3.04
CA PRO A 246 14.55 10.99 -3.26
C PRO A 246 13.77 10.87 -4.59
N PHE A 247 13.45 9.65 -5.02
CA PHE A 247 12.64 9.39 -6.20
C PHE A 247 11.17 9.47 -5.84
N ALA A 248 10.40 10.30 -6.53
CA ALA A 248 8.98 10.51 -6.25
C ALA A 248 8.19 9.18 -6.31
N GLU A 249 8.53 8.32 -7.28
CA GLU A 249 7.92 7.00 -7.43
C GLU A 249 8.19 6.12 -6.22
N THR A 250 9.44 5.94 -5.82
CA THR A 250 9.84 5.08 -4.69
C THR A 250 9.25 5.59 -3.37
N ARG A 251 9.26 6.92 -3.17
CA ARG A 251 8.66 7.55 -2.01
C ARG A 251 7.14 7.36 -1.93
N ALA A 252 6.48 7.27 -3.09
CA ALA A 252 5.06 6.94 -3.16
C ALA A 252 4.79 5.43 -3.01
N TYR A 253 5.70 4.60 -3.51
CA TYR A 253 5.57 3.14 -3.52
C TYR A 253 5.53 2.54 -2.12
N VAL A 254 6.50 2.88 -1.27
CA VAL A 254 6.63 2.31 0.07
C VAL A 254 5.34 2.43 0.90
N PRO A 255 4.79 3.64 1.15
CA PRO A 255 3.55 3.76 1.90
C PRO A 255 2.34 3.13 1.17
N LYS A 256 2.36 3.05 -0.16
CA LYS A 256 1.29 2.38 -0.92
C LYS A 256 1.28 0.86 -0.69
N VAL A 257 2.46 0.21 -0.65
CA VAL A 257 2.55 -1.22 -0.32
C VAL A 257 2.17 -1.46 1.13
N LEU A 258 2.59 -0.61 2.07
CA LEU A 258 2.20 -0.73 3.48
C LEU A 258 0.68 -0.55 3.68
N ALA A 259 0.04 0.35 2.94
CA ALA A 259 -1.42 0.49 2.95
C ALA A 259 -2.12 -0.76 2.37
N ALA A 260 -1.53 -1.40 1.37
CA ALA A 260 -2.01 -2.67 0.83
C ALA A 260 -1.77 -3.84 1.82
N TRP A 261 -0.64 -3.84 2.53
CA TRP A 261 -0.34 -4.79 3.61
C TRP A 261 -1.41 -4.76 4.71
N GLU A 262 -1.84 -3.60 5.16
CA GLU A 262 -2.90 -3.46 6.17
C GLU A 262 -4.20 -4.13 5.73
N VAL A 263 -4.53 -4.11 4.45
CA VAL A 263 -5.70 -4.83 3.91
C VAL A 263 -5.42 -6.32 3.78
N ALA A 264 -4.25 -6.70 3.25
CA ALA A 264 -3.88 -8.09 2.99
C ALA A 264 -3.81 -8.92 4.27
N ARG A 265 -3.20 -8.38 5.36
CA ARG A 265 -3.10 -9.06 6.65
C ARG A 265 -4.47 -9.38 7.27
N GLY A 266 -5.47 -8.56 6.98
CA GLY A 266 -6.85 -8.79 7.41
C GLY A 266 -7.53 -9.99 6.75
N LEU A 267 -6.96 -10.53 5.67
CA LEU A 267 -7.42 -11.76 5.01
C LEU A 267 -6.82 -13.04 5.60
N CYS A 268 -5.84 -12.92 6.50
CA CYS A 268 -5.22 -14.08 7.14
C CYS A 268 -6.11 -14.64 8.26
N MET A 269 -6.11 -15.95 8.46
CA MET A 269 -6.80 -16.61 9.58
C MET A 269 -6.30 -16.07 10.92
N THR A 270 -5.00 -15.82 11.01
CA THR A 270 -4.37 -15.06 12.09
C THR A 270 -3.64 -13.91 11.45
N PRO A 271 -4.08 -12.65 11.66
CA PRO A 271 -3.41 -11.51 11.08
C PRO A 271 -1.95 -11.41 11.55
N PRO A 272 -0.98 -11.37 10.63
CA PRO A 272 0.43 -11.22 10.99
C PRO A 272 0.69 -9.84 11.61
N GLU A 273 1.60 -9.79 12.58
CA GLU A 273 2.07 -8.52 13.19
C GLU A 273 3.29 -7.99 12.46
N LEU A 274 4.18 -8.90 12.02
CA LEU A 274 5.39 -8.59 11.26
C LEU A 274 5.25 -9.01 9.80
N VAL A 275 6.03 -8.38 8.94
CA VAL A 275 6.12 -8.76 7.50
C VAL A 275 6.78 -10.12 7.28
N THR A 276 7.33 -10.70 8.33
CA THR A 276 7.94 -12.03 8.38
C THR A 276 7.03 -13.11 8.97
N ASP A 277 5.87 -12.73 9.54
CA ASP A 277 4.96 -13.68 10.14
C ASP A 277 4.19 -14.48 9.08
N GLY A 278 3.91 -15.75 9.41
CA GLY A 278 3.10 -16.61 8.55
C GLY A 278 1.66 -16.10 8.37
N CYS A 279 1.09 -16.37 7.22
CA CYS A 279 -0.30 -16.06 6.90
C CYS A 279 -0.92 -17.16 6.05
N VAL A 280 -2.04 -17.70 6.50
CA VAL A 280 -2.92 -18.55 5.68
C VAL A 280 -4.17 -17.74 5.36
N PHE A 281 -4.44 -17.49 4.09
CA PHE A 281 -5.58 -16.69 3.69
C PHE A 281 -6.90 -17.41 3.99
N ASN A 282 -7.81 -16.68 4.63
CA ASN A 282 -9.19 -17.11 4.84
C ASN A 282 -10.05 -16.59 3.69
N VAL A 283 -9.97 -17.27 2.56
CA VAL A 283 -10.78 -16.98 1.38
C VAL A 283 -11.72 -18.16 1.15
N ASN A 284 -13.03 -17.94 1.27
CA ASN A 284 -14.01 -18.95 0.95
C ASN A 284 -13.95 -19.22 -0.55
N ARG A 285 -13.53 -20.43 -0.92
CA ARG A 285 -13.75 -20.95 -2.27
C ARG A 285 -15.20 -21.39 -2.31
N GLU A 286 -16.10 -20.56 -2.88
CA GLU A 286 -17.42 -21.01 -3.30
C GLU A 286 -17.34 -21.95 -4.49
#